data_eac3c028f7f715985aa979e033313055
#
_entry.id   eac3c028f7f715985aa979e033313055
#
_cell.length_a   1.000
_cell.length_b   1.000
_cell.length_c   1.000
_cell.angle_alpha   90.00
_cell.angle_beta   90.00
_cell.angle_gamma   90.00
#
_symmetry.space_group_name_H-M   'P 1'
#
loop_
_entity.id
_entity.type
_entity.pdbx_description
1 polymer ?
#
loop_
_entity_poly.entity_id
_entity_poly.type
_entity_poly.pdbx_seq_one_letter_code
_entity_poly.pdbx_strand_id
1 'polypeptide(L)'
;MRAFTPGASITEASRQKVLQAAEALNYSPNLLARSLATNVTHQVAVFVDDFANPHKLPVLEMLTERLQAEGLLTVLININRHFDHVHALINADQRQFDAVILFGTAFREETLGDRRLGPDFPPMFVLARDSQIPGVPAIACNAELALSQMVDYLFDKGYRRPGFMTGARTLSTALGRRHHYANFWRRKGVESVIELNADRYSADAGAEAARAYLSATPPPSRVDVLMCENDILALGAMDTARSEFGCRVPQDLAVVGFDNIELGATPTYGLTTYEQPTYEMINTIVEMITGARAVEAVTLPGHLVPRLSA
;
A
#
# COMPACT_ATOMS: atom_id res chain seq x y z
N MET A 1 -29.19 20.31 -19.96
CA MET A 1 -28.60 19.01 -19.50
C MET A 1 -28.34 18.04 -20.66
N ARG A 2 -29.32 17.64 -21.51
CA ARG A 2 -29.15 16.61 -22.56
C ARG A 2 -27.96 16.86 -23.52
N ALA A 3 -27.66 18.12 -23.86
CA ALA A 3 -26.56 18.45 -24.76
C ALA A 3 -25.16 18.11 -24.18
N PHE A 4 -25.03 18.11 -22.86
CA PHE A 4 -23.77 17.82 -22.13
C PHE A 4 -23.69 16.36 -21.69
N THR A 5 -24.66 15.52 -21.98
CA THR A 5 -24.68 14.11 -21.59
C THR A 5 -24.36 13.24 -22.81
N PRO A 6 -23.28 12.45 -22.81
CA PRO A 6 -23.01 11.49 -23.87
C PRO A 6 -24.18 10.51 -24.04
N GLY A 7 -24.54 10.18 -25.27
CA GLY A 7 -25.63 9.23 -25.56
C GLY A 7 -27.05 9.74 -25.30
N ALA A 8 -27.24 10.97 -24.79
CA ALA A 8 -28.59 11.53 -24.60
C ALA A 8 -29.30 11.77 -25.95
N SER A 9 -30.62 11.52 -25.96
CA SER A 9 -31.47 11.74 -27.13
C SER A 9 -31.62 13.23 -27.43
N ILE A 10 -30.75 13.73 -28.32
CA ILE A 10 -30.74 15.11 -28.86
C ILE A 10 -30.15 15.06 -30.26
N THR A 11 -30.67 15.87 -31.18
CA THR A 11 -30.10 15.96 -32.53
C THR A 11 -28.75 16.65 -32.49
N GLU A 12 -27.81 16.24 -33.35
CA GLU A 12 -26.48 16.83 -33.41
C GLU A 12 -26.50 18.34 -33.62
N ALA A 13 -27.39 18.82 -34.52
CA ALA A 13 -27.56 20.26 -34.75
C ALA A 13 -27.99 21.03 -33.49
N SER A 14 -28.86 20.45 -32.65
CA SER A 14 -29.28 21.06 -31.39
C SER A 14 -28.19 20.99 -30.35
N ARG A 15 -27.44 19.90 -30.30
CA ARG A 15 -26.28 19.72 -29.41
C ARG A 15 -25.25 20.80 -29.69
N GLN A 16 -24.85 20.99 -30.94
CA GLN A 16 -23.87 21.97 -31.38
C GLN A 16 -24.29 23.42 -31.04
N LYS A 17 -25.52 23.78 -31.26
CA LYS A 17 -26.05 25.11 -30.90
C LYS A 17 -25.94 25.38 -29.37
N VAL A 18 -26.26 24.39 -28.54
CA VAL A 18 -26.19 24.53 -27.10
C VAL A 18 -24.74 24.62 -26.63
N LEU A 19 -23.83 23.82 -27.18
CA LEU A 19 -22.41 23.87 -26.83
C LEU A 19 -21.79 25.20 -27.24
N GLN A 20 -22.08 25.74 -28.44
CA GLN A 20 -21.60 27.05 -28.87
C GLN A 20 -22.11 28.18 -27.97
N ALA A 21 -23.41 28.14 -27.60
CA ALA A 21 -23.97 29.14 -26.66
C ALA A 21 -23.34 29.04 -25.28
N ALA A 22 -23.08 27.84 -24.79
CA ALA A 22 -22.40 27.62 -23.50
C ALA A 22 -20.95 28.17 -23.52
N GLU A 23 -20.21 27.90 -24.60
CA GLU A 23 -18.88 28.43 -24.80
C GLU A 23 -18.87 29.96 -24.83
N ALA A 24 -19.77 30.56 -25.62
CA ALA A 24 -19.91 32.04 -25.73
C ALA A 24 -20.27 32.69 -24.39
N LEU A 25 -20.96 32.00 -23.50
CA LEU A 25 -21.35 32.48 -22.16
C LEU A 25 -20.40 32.05 -21.07
N ASN A 26 -19.31 31.37 -21.39
CA ASN A 26 -18.41 30.72 -20.44
C ASN A 26 -19.17 29.86 -19.40
N TYR A 27 -20.23 29.19 -19.87
CA TYR A 27 -21.08 28.35 -19.04
C TYR A 27 -20.58 26.92 -19.05
N SER A 28 -20.32 26.37 -17.87
CA SER A 28 -20.16 24.94 -17.65
C SER A 28 -21.28 24.40 -16.76
N PRO A 29 -21.75 23.16 -17.02
CA PRO A 29 -22.74 22.54 -16.14
C PRO A 29 -22.21 22.44 -14.71
N ASN A 30 -23.05 22.76 -13.74
CA ASN A 30 -22.71 22.52 -12.36
C ASN A 30 -22.69 21.02 -12.08
N LEU A 31 -21.47 20.47 -11.82
CA LEU A 31 -21.25 19.06 -11.56
C LEU A 31 -21.97 18.59 -10.29
N LEU A 32 -22.07 19.45 -9.25
CA LEU A 32 -22.80 19.13 -8.02
C LEU A 32 -24.30 18.97 -8.28
N ALA A 33 -24.90 19.86 -9.10
CA ALA A 33 -26.30 19.73 -9.47
C ALA A 33 -26.57 18.49 -10.34
N ARG A 34 -25.55 18.06 -11.12
CA ARG A 34 -25.63 16.84 -11.92
C ARG A 34 -25.52 15.61 -11.01
N SER A 35 -24.61 15.59 -10.07
CA SER A 35 -24.43 14.46 -9.13
C SER A 35 -25.67 14.22 -8.28
N LEU A 36 -26.35 15.26 -7.82
CA LEU A 36 -27.63 15.16 -7.11
C LEU A 36 -28.73 14.51 -7.96
N ALA A 37 -28.70 14.71 -9.28
CA ALA A 37 -29.70 14.15 -10.17
C ALA A 37 -29.40 12.72 -10.63
N THR A 38 -28.12 12.33 -10.65
CA THR A 38 -27.65 11.03 -11.18
C THR A 38 -27.15 10.08 -10.09
N ASN A 39 -26.96 10.58 -8.87
CA ASN A 39 -26.31 9.89 -7.75
C ASN A 39 -24.88 9.40 -8.10
N VAL A 40 -24.22 10.07 -9.07
CA VAL A 40 -22.83 9.77 -9.51
C VAL A 40 -22.01 11.04 -9.38
N THR A 41 -20.95 11.00 -8.60
CA THR A 41 -20.10 12.15 -8.29
C THR A 41 -18.83 12.22 -9.12
N HIS A 42 -18.43 11.11 -9.74
CA HIS A 42 -17.13 10.91 -10.37
C HIS A 42 -15.97 11.15 -9.39
N GLN A 43 -16.17 10.84 -8.10
CA GLN A 43 -15.14 11.00 -7.05
C GLN A 43 -14.89 9.69 -6.33
N VAL A 44 -13.59 9.40 -6.11
CA VAL A 44 -13.13 8.26 -5.33
C VAL A 44 -12.38 8.78 -4.10
N ALA A 45 -12.83 8.39 -2.91
CA ALA A 45 -12.12 8.72 -1.67
C ALA A 45 -10.97 7.73 -1.45
N VAL A 46 -9.76 8.24 -1.23
CA VAL A 46 -8.59 7.45 -0.89
C VAL A 46 -8.13 7.81 0.52
N PHE A 47 -8.37 6.90 1.45
CA PHE A 47 -7.90 7.00 2.82
C PHE A 47 -6.46 6.49 2.88
N VAL A 48 -5.54 7.35 3.25
CA VAL A 48 -4.10 7.06 3.24
C VAL A 48 -3.44 7.55 4.52
N ASP A 49 -2.47 6.78 4.99
CA ASP A 49 -1.59 7.11 6.11
C ASP A 49 -0.13 7.15 5.67
N ASP A 50 0.77 7.47 6.61
CA ASP A 50 2.22 7.28 6.47
C ASP A 50 2.81 7.90 5.20
N PHE A 51 2.50 9.17 4.94
CA PHE A 51 3.04 9.91 3.79
C PHE A 51 4.57 10.06 3.81
N ALA A 52 5.21 9.79 4.95
CA ALA A 52 6.67 9.78 5.05
C ALA A 52 7.30 8.52 4.43
N ASN A 53 6.52 7.47 4.20
CA ASN A 53 6.99 6.26 3.54
C ASN A 53 7.14 6.49 2.03
N PRO A 54 8.36 6.40 1.46
CA PRO A 54 8.62 6.69 0.04
C PRO A 54 7.80 5.82 -0.93
N HIS A 55 7.34 4.65 -0.51
CA HIS A 55 6.47 3.78 -1.32
C HIS A 55 5.10 4.41 -1.62
N LYS A 56 4.61 5.30 -0.73
CA LYS A 56 3.24 5.81 -0.84
C LYS A 56 3.01 6.73 -2.04
N LEU A 57 3.92 7.67 -2.28
CA LEU A 57 3.72 8.69 -3.32
C LEU A 57 3.67 8.11 -4.74
N PRO A 58 4.58 7.22 -5.17
CA PRO A 58 4.50 6.61 -6.50
C PRO A 58 3.21 5.80 -6.71
N VAL A 59 2.72 5.10 -5.67
CA VAL A 59 1.46 4.37 -5.73
C VAL A 59 0.27 5.31 -5.88
N LEU A 60 0.25 6.42 -5.14
CA LEU A 60 -0.80 7.45 -5.24
C LEU A 60 -0.78 8.14 -6.61
N GLU A 61 0.39 8.46 -7.14
CA GLU A 61 0.54 9.02 -8.49
C GLU A 61 -0.10 8.08 -9.53
N MET A 62 0.34 6.83 -9.56
CA MET A 62 -0.19 5.81 -10.47
C MET A 62 -1.71 5.59 -10.32
N LEU A 63 -2.19 5.56 -9.07
CA LEU A 63 -3.63 5.41 -8.78
C LEU A 63 -4.43 6.61 -9.28
N THR A 64 -3.94 7.82 -9.04
CA THR A 64 -4.63 9.04 -9.49
C THR A 64 -4.64 9.16 -11.00
N GLU A 65 -3.55 8.87 -11.69
CA GLU A 65 -3.49 8.82 -13.15
C GLU A 65 -4.48 7.81 -13.74
N ARG A 66 -4.53 6.61 -13.15
CA ARG A 66 -5.43 5.55 -13.65
C ARG A 66 -6.90 5.88 -13.43
N LEU A 67 -7.25 6.49 -12.27
CA LEU A 67 -8.60 6.97 -12.00
C LEU A 67 -8.99 8.13 -12.94
N GLN A 68 -8.08 9.07 -13.18
CA GLN A 68 -8.30 10.20 -14.10
C GLN A 68 -8.55 9.73 -15.54
N ALA A 69 -7.87 8.68 -15.98
CA ALA A 69 -8.11 8.09 -17.30
C ALA A 69 -9.55 7.57 -17.47
N GLU A 70 -10.23 7.21 -16.39
CA GLU A 70 -11.65 6.84 -16.35
C GLU A 70 -12.59 8.02 -16.04
N GLY A 71 -12.07 9.25 -15.97
CA GLY A 71 -12.84 10.45 -15.64
C GLY A 71 -13.21 10.57 -14.16
N LEU A 72 -12.53 9.86 -13.28
CA LEU A 72 -12.73 9.87 -11.84
C LEU A 72 -11.72 10.80 -11.16
N LEU A 73 -12.17 11.58 -10.18
CA LEU A 73 -11.33 12.45 -9.36
C LEU A 73 -11.00 11.78 -8.04
N THR A 74 -9.77 11.90 -7.60
CA THR A 74 -9.32 11.39 -6.31
C THR A 74 -9.46 12.44 -5.22
N VAL A 75 -10.08 12.07 -4.11
CA VAL A 75 -10.11 12.87 -2.87
C VAL A 75 -9.27 12.15 -1.82
N LEU A 76 -8.09 12.72 -1.50
CA LEU A 76 -7.21 12.16 -0.48
C LEU A 76 -7.71 12.52 0.93
N ILE A 77 -7.83 11.52 1.79
CA ILE A 77 -8.18 11.67 3.20
C ILE A 77 -7.04 11.10 4.04
N ASN A 78 -6.34 12.01 4.74
CA ASN A 78 -5.21 11.62 5.58
C ASN A 78 -5.68 11.00 6.89
N ILE A 79 -5.32 9.74 7.11
CA ILE A 79 -5.54 9.03 8.37
C ILE A 79 -4.39 9.38 9.32
N ASN A 80 -4.70 10.03 10.42
CA ASN A 80 -3.73 10.37 11.45
C ASN A 80 -4.34 10.23 12.85
N ARG A 81 -3.49 10.33 13.90
CA ARG A 81 -3.90 10.10 15.29
C ARG A 81 -4.93 11.11 15.82
N HIS A 82 -5.06 12.27 15.19
CA HIS A 82 -5.92 13.37 15.62
C HIS A 82 -7.22 13.45 14.82
N PHE A 83 -7.40 12.56 13.83
CA PHE A 83 -8.52 12.58 12.93
C PHE A 83 -9.43 11.38 13.18
N ASP A 84 -10.72 11.65 13.42
CA ASP A 84 -11.73 10.60 13.51
C ASP A 84 -12.03 10.06 12.10
N HIS A 85 -11.20 9.12 11.66
CA HIS A 85 -11.32 8.50 10.35
C HIS A 85 -12.59 7.65 10.21
N VAL A 86 -13.14 7.17 11.32
CA VAL A 86 -14.42 6.43 11.31
C VAL A 86 -15.57 7.39 10.99
N HIS A 87 -15.59 8.57 11.64
CA HIS A 87 -16.57 9.59 11.35
C HIS A 87 -16.42 10.12 9.91
N ALA A 88 -15.19 10.25 9.41
CA ALA A 88 -14.93 10.62 8.01
C ALA A 88 -15.42 9.54 7.04
N LEU A 89 -15.24 8.26 7.37
CA LEU A 89 -15.73 7.16 6.55
C LEU A 89 -17.26 7.11 6.54
N ILE A 90 -17.91 7.28 7.70
CA ILE A 90 -19.38 7.36 7.80
C ILE A 90 -19.90 8.57 7.02
N ASN A 91 -19.19 9.70 7.06
CA ASN A 91 -19.53 10.89 6.27
C ASN A 91 -19.20 10.73 4.78
N ALA A 92 -18.44 9.73 4.37
CA ALA A 92 -18.23 9.42 2.96
C ALA A 92 -19.55 9.05 2.26
N ASP A 93 -20.47 8.38 2.97
CA ASP A 93 -21.84 8.14 2.53
C ASP A 93 -22.59 9.46 2.25
N GLN A 94 -22.49 10.42 3.17
CA GLN A 94 -23.12 11.75 3.00
C GLN A 94 -22.46 12.61 1.91
N ARG A 95 -21.18 12.36 1.58
CA ARG A 95 -20.44 13.06 0.52
C ARG A 95 -20.61 12.44 -0.85
N GLN A 96 -21.29 11.30 -0.92
CA GLN A 96 -21.62 10.61 -2.17
C GLN A 96 -20.40 10.31 -3.03
N PHE A 97 -19.37 9.65 -2.49
CA PHE A 97 -18.29 9.10 -3.30
C PHE A 97 -18.79 7.88 -4.09
N ASP A 98 -18.26 7.70 -5.29
CA ASP A 98 -18.58 6.54 -6.12
C ASP A 98 -17.83 5.27 -5.64
N ALA A 99 -16.70 5.44 -4.95
CA ALA A 99 -15.96 4.36 -4.28
C ALA A 99 -15.05 4.90 -3.16
N VAL A 100 -14.62 3.98 -2.29
CA VAL A 100 -13.65 4.24 -1.21
C VAL A 100 -12.49 3.25 -1.31
N ILE A 101 -11.26 3.74 -1.26
CA ILE A 101 -10.04 2.93 -1.22
C ILE A 101 -9.32 3.20 0.11
N LEU A 102 -9.02 2.12 0.85
CA LEU A 102 -8.20 2.16 2.06
C LEU A 102 -6.76 1.76 1.69
N PHE A 103 -5.86 2.73 1.65
CA PHE A 103 -4.44 2.52 1.35
C PHE A 103 -3.57 2.92 2.55
N GLY A 104 -3.54 2.05 3.55
CA GLY A 104 -2.77 2.29 4.77
C GLY A 104 -3.01 1.22 5.81
N THR A 105 -2.14 1.19 6.81
CA THR A 105 -2.17 0.23 7.92
C THR A 105 -2.78 0.81 9.20
N ALA A 106 -2.92 2.13 9.30
CA ALA A 106 -3.45 2.79 10.49
C ALA A 106 -4.98 2.72 10.61
N PHE A 107 -5.71 2.42 9.53
CA PHE A 107 -7.14 2.21 9.61
C PHE A 107 -7.42 0.89 10.33
N ARG A 108 -7.98 1.00 11.53
CA ARG A 108 -8.35 -0.15 12.35
C ARG A 108 -9.81 -0.49 12.14
N GLU A 109 -10.05 -1.69 11.71
CA GLU A 109 -11.39 -2.24 11.46
C GLU A 109 -12.21 -2.35 12.75
N GLU A 110 -11.55 -2.60 13.87
CA GLU A 110 -12.14 -2.58 15.22
C GLU A 110 -12.80 -1.24 15.55
N THR A 111 -12.35 -0.14 14.95
CA THR A 111 -12.93 1.18 15.16
C THR A 111 -14.28 1.37 14.48
N LEU A 112 -14.64 0.52 13.51
CA LEU A 112 -16.00 0.48 12.96
C LEU A 112 -17.00 -0.06 13.99
N GLY A 113 -16.55 -0.88 14.98
CA GLY A 113 -17.37 -1.51 16.00
C GLY A 113 -18.53 -2.30 15.37
N ASP A 114 -19.71 -2.29 16.04
CA ASP A 114 -20.93 -2.90 15.51
C ASP A 114 -21.62 -2.07 14.39
N ARG A 115 -21.00 -0.97 13.96
CA ARG A 115 -21.54 -0.11 12.91
C ARG A 115 -21.38 -0.81 11.57
N ARG A 116 -22.47 -1.34 11.08
CA ARG A 116 -22.53 -1.85 9.71
C ARG A 116 -22.57 -0.68 8.76
N LEU A 117 -21.72 -0.73 7.76
CA LEU A 117 -21.83 0.14 6.60
C LEU A 117 -23.22 -0.11 5.99
N GLY A 118 -23.99 0.95 5.76
CA GLY A 118 -25.36 0.84 5.23
C GLY A 118 -25.36 0.20 3.84
N PRO A 119 -26.51 -0.29 3.37
CA PRO A 119 -26.62 -0.88 2.04
C PRO A 119 -26.30 0.12 0.90
N ASP A 120 -26.43 1.41 1.17
CA ASP A 120 -26.14 2.49 0.25
C ASP A 120 -24.69 3.00 0.34
N PHE A 121 -23.87 2.37 1.20
CA PHE A 121 -22.47 2.77 1.33
C PHE A 121 -21.70 2.48 0.03
N PRO A 122 -20.86 3.43 -0.45
CA PRO A 122 -20.12 3.22 -1.69
C PRO A 122 -19.21 1.99 -1.62
N PRO A 123 -18.97 1.29 -2.74
CA PRO A 123 -18.04 0.16 -2.79
C PRO A 123 -16.71 0.53 -2.14
N MET A 124 -16.24 -0.33 -1.24
CA MET A 124 -14.98 -0.12 -0.52
C MET A 124 -13.98 -1.21 -0.90
N PHE A 125 -12.71 -0.81 -0.98
CA PHE A 125 -11.57 -1.67 -1.33
C PHE A 125 -10.42 -1.43 -0.38
N VAL A 126 -9.66 -2.49 -0.06
CA VAL A 126 -8.40 -2.40 0.68
C VAL A 126 -7.25 -2.65 -0.29
N LEU A 127 -6.29 -1.70 -0.36
CA LEU A 127 -5.13 -1.77 -1.22
C LEU A 127 -3.86 -2.13 -0.44
N ALA A 128 -3.09 -3.09 -0.98
CA ALA A 128 -1.75 -3.50 -0.55
C ALA A 128 -1.65 -4.15 0.84
N ARG A 129 -2.74 -4.60 1.41
CA ARG A 129 -2.82 -5.41 2.62
C ARG A 129 -4.08 -6.27 2.66
N ASP A 130 -4.16 -7.19 3.60
CA ASP A 130 -5.38 -7.97 3.83
C ASP A 130 -6.50 -7.08 4.42
N SER A 131 -7.74 -7.45 4.09
CA SER A 131 -8.94 -6.85 4.67
C SER A 131 -9.48 -7.75 5.79
N GLN A 132 -9.79 -7.14 6.93
CA GLN A 132 -10.54 -7.80 8.00
C GLN A 132 -11.98 -7.26 8.08
N ILE A 133 -12.36 -6.30 7.22
CA ILE A 133 -13.72 -5.76 7.14
C ILE A 133 -14.59 -6.75 6.37
N PRO A 134 -15.63 -7.32 6.98
CA PRO A 134 -16.51 -8.27 6.30
C PRO A 134 -17.11 -7.68 5.02
N GLY A 135 -16.96 -8.41 3.90
CA GLY A 135 -17.52 -8.00 2.61
C GLY A 135 -16.69 -6.93 1.85
N VAL A 136 -15.59 -6.44 2.41
CA VAL A 136 -14.68 -5.50 1.74
C VAL A 136 -13.50 -6.27 1.14
N PRO A 137 -13.37 -6.31 -0.20
CA PRO A 137 -12.28 -7.04 -0.84
C PRO A 137 -10.93 -6.34 -0.63
N ALA A 138 -9.89 -7.16 -0.48
CA ALA A 138 -8.51 -6.73 -0.52
C ALA A 138 -7.89 -7.02 -1.89
N ILE A 139 -7.13 -6.08 -2.41
CA ILE A 139 -6.26 -6.26 -3.56
C ILE A 139 -4.83 -6.07 -3.08
N ALA A 140 -4.07 -7.17 -3.00
CA ALA A 140 -2.78 -7.19 -2.34
C ALA A 140 -1.75 -8.03 -3.08
N CYS A 141 -0.48 -7.78 -2.77
CA CYS A 141 0.61 -8.67 -3.15
C CYS A 141 0.47 -10.00 -2.40
N ASN A 142 0.71 -11.11 -3.10
CA ASN A 142 0.73 -12.46 -2.50
C ASN A 142 1.93 -12.59 -1.55
N ALA A 143 1.72 -12.28 -0.26
CA ALA A 143 2.75 -12.31 0.75
C ALA A 143 3.32 -13.73 0.96
N GLU A 144 2.52 -14.78 0.86
CA GLU A 144 2.99 -16.15 1.01
C GLU A 144 4.00 -16.51 -0.09
N LEU A 145 3.66 -16.24 -1.35
CA LEU A 145 4.56 -16.49 -2.48
C LEU A 145 5.83 -15.62 -2.36
N ALA A 146 5.67 -14.35 -2.03
CA ALA A 146 6.79 -13.42 -1.88
C ALA A 146 7.81 -13.90 -0.85
N LEU A 147 7.34 -14.27 0.33
CA LEU A 147 8.21 -14.72 1.42
C LEU A 147 8.79 -16.13 1.17
N SER A 148 8.08 -16.98 0.42
CA SER A 148 8.66 -18.25 -0.06
C SER A 148 9.88 -17.99 -0.95
N GLN A 149 9.70 -17.17 -1.99
CA GLN A 149 10.78 -16.82 -2.92
C GLN A 149 11.96 -16.13 -2.21
N MET A 150 11.67 -15.19 -1.28
CA MET A 150 12.71 -14.53 -0.51
C MET A 150 13.51 -15.50 0.37
N VAL A 151 12.82 -16.39 1.09
CA VAL A 151 13.48 -17.37 1.96
C VAL A 151 14.28 -18.38 1.14
N ASP A 152 13.75 -18.87 0.01
CA ASP A 152 14.49 -19.77 -0.89
C ASP A 152 15.78 -19.12 -1.37
N TYR A 153 15.72 -17.87 -1.86
CA TYR A 153 16.89 -17.10 -2.28
C TYR A 153 17.93 -16.93 -1.17
N LEU A 154 17.49 -16.55 0.03
CA LEU A 154 18.41 -16.37 1.17
C LEU A 154 19.02 -17.70 1.64
N PHE A 155 18.21 -18.74 1.69
CA PHE A 155 18.70 -20.08 2.09
C PHE A 155 19.74 -20.62 1.10
N ASP A 156 19.51 -20.45 -0.21
CA ASP A 156 20.43 -20.89 -1.27
C ASP A 156 21.76 -20.11 -1.23
N LYS A 157 21.72 -18.85 -0.77
CA LYS A 157 22.95 -18.05 -0.50
C LYS A 157 23.69 -18.46 0.76
N GLY A 158 23.16 -19.36 1.55
CA GLY A 158 23.83 -19.91 2.73
C GLY A 158 23.48 -19.25 4.06
N TYR A 159 22.55 -18.28 4.10
CA TYR A 159 22.09 -17.70 5.36
C TYR A 159 21.32 -18.72 6.22
N ARG A 160 21.55 -18.70 7.53
CA ARG A 160 20.98 -19.69 8.48
C ARG A 160 20.51 -19.10 9.80
N ARG A 161 20.80 -17.83 10.07
CA ARG A 161 20.39 -17.12 11.30
C ARG A 161 19.51 -15.92 10.95
N PRO A 162 18.26 -16.16 10.54
CA PRO A 162 17.39 -15.09 10.08
C PRO A 162 16.88 -14.21 11.21
N GLY A 163 16.79 -12.91 10.93
CA GLY A 163 16.02 -11.94 11.70
C GLY A 163 14.88 -11.37 10.88
N PHE A 164 13.84 -10.86 11.54
CA PHE A 164 12.76 -10.13 10.94
C PHE A 164 12.48 -8.84 11.71
N MET A 165 12.51 -7.71 11.03
CA MET A 165 12.17 -6.40 11.59
C MET A 165 10.76 -6.00 11.17
N THR A 166 9.86 -5.93 12.16
CA THR A 166 8.49 -5.43 11.94
C THR A 166 8.44 -3.92 12.09
N GLY A 167 7.47 -3.27 11.43
CA GLY A 167 6.98 -1.96 11.83
C GLY A 167 6.13 -2.04 13.11
N ALA A 168 5.10 -1.22 13.24
CA ALA A 168 4.19 -1.31 14.38
C ALA A 168 3.50 -2.67 14.44
N ARG A 169 3.70 -3.44 15.52
CA ARG A 169 3.18 -4.82 15.65
C ARG A 169 1.69 -4.97 15.37
N THR A 170 0.89 -3.99 15.81
CA THR A 170 -0.56 -3.96 15.58
C THR A 170 -0.96 -3.80 14.12
N LEU A 171 -0.07 -3.24 13.29
CA LEU A 171 -0.30 -2.97 11.88
C LEU A 171 0.31 -4.06 10.99
N SER A 172 1.44 -4.61 11.40
CA SER A 172 2.18 -5.67 10.71
C SER A 172 1.34 -6.95 10.51
N THR A 173 0.39 -7.21 11.40
CA THR A 173 -0.47 -8.40 11.31
C THR A 173 -1.25 -8.46 10.00
N ALA A 174 -1.74 -7.32 9.51
CA ALA A 174 -2.49 -7.24 8.25
C ALA A 174 -1.63 -7.45 7.00
N LEU A 175 -0.29 -7.40 7.12
CA LEU A 175 0.62 -7.67 6.01
C LEU A 175 0.98 -9.16 5.88
N GLY A 176 0.82 -9.95 6.96
CA GLY A 176 1.11 -11.39 6.96
C GLY A 176 2.58 -11.78 6.81
N ARG A 177 3.47 -10.84 6.46
CA ARG A 177 4.88 -11.07 6.04
C ARG A 177 5.68 -11.80 7.11
N ARG A 178 5.61 -11.35 8.36
CA ARG A 178 6.33 -11.97 9.49
C ARG A 178 5.97 -13.44 9.67
N HIS A 179 4.70 -13.76 9.62
CA HIS A 179 4.20 -15.11 9.81
C HIS A 179 4.71 -16.06 8.70
N HIS A 180 4.58 -15.65 7.45
CA HIS A 180 5.05 -16.43 6.31
C HIS A 180 6.57 -16.63 6.35
N TYR A 181 7.34 -15.56 6.63
CA TYR A 181 8.80 -15.63 6.75
C TYR A 181 9.24 -16.68 7.78
N ALA A 182 8.70 -16.62 8.99
CA ALA A 182 9.03 -17.57 10.04
C ALA A 182 8.63 -19.01 9.68
N ASN A 183 7.48 -19.20 9.03
CA ASN A 183 7.02 -20.52 8.61
C ASN A 183 7.91 -21.14 7.53
N PHE A 184 8.36 -20.35 6.54
CA PHE A 184 9.25 -20.84 5.49
C PHE A 184 10.64 -21.20 6.03
N TRP A 185 11.21 -20.39 6.93
CA TRP A 185 12.46 -20.75 7.60
C TRP A 185 12.33 -22.05 8.41
N ARG A 186 11.22 -22.25 9.11
CA ARG A 186 10.97 -23.51 9.83
C ARG A 186 10.91 -24.71 8.88
N ARG A 187 10.30 -24.55 7.71
CA ARG A 187 10.30 -25.61 6.67
C ARG A 187 11.70 -25.92 6.14
N LYS A 188 12.64 -24.99 6.20
CA LYS A 188 14.06 -25.17 5.87
C LYS A 188 14.90 -25.73 7.06
N GLY A 189 14.27 -26.06 8.19
CA GLY A 189 14.96 -26.58 9.39
C GLY A 189 15.54 -25.50 10.31
N VAL A 190 15.20 -24.23 10.13
CA VAL A 190 15.59 -23.14 11.02
C VAL A 190 14.44 -22.84 11.99
N GLU A 191 14.62 -23.25 13.26
CA GLU A 191 13.55 -23.26 14.27
C GLU A 191 13.14 -21.83 14.73
N SER A 192 14.07 -20.87 14.73
CA SER A 192 13.84 -19.56 15.27
C SER A 192 14.22 -18.43 14.30
N VAL A 193 13.38 -17.41 14.26
CA VAL A 193 13.63 -16.12 13.63
C VAL A 193 13.69 -15.07 14.74
N ILE A 194 14.77 -14.30 14.79
CA ILE A 194 14.90 -13.21 15.78
C ILE A 194 14.03 -12.05 15.35
N GLU A 195 13.14 -11.57 16.23
CA GLU A 195 12.25 -10.46 15.94
C GLU A 195 12.79 -9.14 16.48
N LEU A 196 12.84 -8.12 15.60
CA LEU A 196 13.10 -6.73 15.95
C LEU A 196 11.80 -5.94 15.72
N ASN A 197 11.48 -5.00 16.60
CA ASN A 197 10.30 -4.17 16.48
C ASN A 197 10.69 -2.70 16.33
N ALA A 198 10.32 -2.10 15.21
CA ALA A 198 10.62 -0.70 14.90
C ALA A 198 9.48 0.28 15.28
N ASP A 199 8.35 -0.20 15.78
CA ASP A 199 7.15 0.55 16.21
C ASP A 199 6.46 1.39 15.13
N ARG A 200 7.14 1.83 14.08
CA ARG A 200 6.60 2.60 12.96
C ARG A 200 7.39 2.32 11.68
N TYR A 201 6.86 2.70 10.53
CA TYR A 201 7.49 2.51 9.22
C TYR A 201 8.28 3.76 8.81
N SER A 202 9.48 3.95 9.39
CA SER A 202 10.39 5.04 9.03
C SER A 202 11.85 4.61 9.12
N ALA A 203 12.74 5.31 8.44
CA ALA A 203 14.18 5.04 8.51
C ALA A 203 14.72 5.17 9.94
N ASP A 204 14.29 6.20 10.68
CA ASP A 204 14.69 6.40 12.08
C ASP A 204 14.29 5.23 12.97
N ALA A 205 13.06 4.71 12.79
CA ALA A 205 12.59 3.56 13.56
C ALA A 205 13.37 2.28 13.23
N GLY A 206 13.69 2.07 11.95
CA GLY A 206 14.59 0.99 11.51
C GLY A 206 15.97 1.13 12.11
N ALA A 207 16.51 2.35 12.14
CA ALA A 207 17.81 2.67 12.77
C ALA A 207 17.80 2.41 14.29
N GLU A 208 16.76 2.86 15.00
CA GLU A 208 16.60 2.65 16.46
C GLU A 208 16.52 1.17 16.79
N ALA A 209 15.71 0.39 16.06
CA ALA A 209 15.57 -1.06 16.28
C ALA A 209 16.89 -1.81 15.99
N ALA A 210 17.58 -1.47 14.91
CA ALA A 210 18.87 -2.05 14.55
C ALA A 210 19.94 -1.70 15.61
N ARG A 211 20.01 -0.45 16.08
CA ARG A 211 20.93 0.00 17.12
C ARG A 211 20.72 -0.76 18.43
N ALA A 212 19.47 -0.89 18.87
CA ALA A 212 19.12 -1.63 20.09
C ALA A 212 19.57 -3.09 19.98
N TYR A 213 19.29 -3.74 18.86
CA TYR A 213 19.69 -5.13 18.63
C TYR A 213 21.20 -5.31 18.56
N LEU A 214 21.90 -4.51 17.77
CA LEU A 214 23.34 -4.64 17.54
C LEU A 214 24.18 -4.30 18.78
N SER A 215 23.69 -3.35 19.63
CA SER A 215 24.30 -3.02 20.91
C SER A 215 24.17 -4.14 21.93
N ALA A 216 23.05 -4.84 21.95
CA ALA A 216 22.78 -5.91 22.91
C ALA A 216 23.36 -7.27 22.48
N THR A 217 23.72 -7.43 21.19
CA THR A 217 24.09 -8.74 20.63
C THR A 217 25.53 -8.70 20.09
N PRO A 218 26.46 -9.48 20.64
CA PRO A 218 27.84 -9.54 20.15
C PRO A 218 27.90 -10.19 18.75
N PRO A 219 28.89 -9.83 17.89
CA PRO A 219 28.95 -10.28 16.50
C PRO A 219 28.72 -11.77 16.24
N PRO A 220 29.33 -12.71 17.04
CA PRO A 220 29.12 -14.15 16.78
C PRO A 220 27.67 -14.62 16.92
N SER A 221 26.87 -13.90 17.73
CA SER A 221 25.47 -14.26 18.05
C SER A 221 24.44 -13.49 17.20
N ARG A 222 24.89 -12.58 16.34
CA ARG A 222 24.01 -11.80 15.48
C ARG A 222 23.37 -12.67 14.41
N VAL A 223 22.22 -12.24 13.94
CA VAL A 223 21.62 -12.76 12.71
C VAL A 223 22.60 -12.53 11.54
N ASP A 224 22.61 -13.41 10.57
CA ASP A 224 23.41 -13.26 9.34
C ASP A 224 22.61 -12.58 8.22
N VAL A 225 21.27 -12.62 8.33
CA VAL A 225 20.36 -11.88 7.44
C VAL A 225 19.21 -11.27 8.22
N LEU A 226 18.92 -10.01 7.95
CA LEU A 226 17.79 -9.27 8.49
C LEU A 226 16.81 -8.95 7.36
N MET A 227 15.61 -9.56 7.38
CA MET A 227 14.50 -9.14 6.57
C MET A 227 13.77 -7.99 7.27
N CYS A 228 13.65 -6.85 6.62
CA CYS A 228 12.82 -5.75 7.08
C CYS A 228 11.46 -5.80 6.38
N GLU A 229 10.40 -5.52 7.12
CA GLU A 229 9.02 -5.62 6.63
C GLU A 229 8.75 -4.70 5.43
N ASN A 230 9.54 -3.61 5.30
CA ASN A 230 9.61 -2.78 4.10
C ASN A 230 11.00 -2.16 3.92
N ASP A 231 11.20 -1.51 2.76
CA ASP A 231 12.49 -0.95 2.37
C ASP A 231 12.93 0.21 3.26
N ILE A 232 12.02 1.08 3.70
CA ILE A 232 12.42 2.24 4.51
C ILE A 232 12.99 1.82 5.88
N LEU A 233 12.49 0.74 6.46
CA LEU A 233 13.08 0.11 7.64
C LEU A 233 14.47 -0.47 7.34
N ALA A 234 14.60 -1.12 6.17
CA ALA A 234 15.86 -1.71 5.73
C ALA A 234 16.95 -0.65 5.55
N LEU A 235 16.62 0.50 4.97
CA LEU A 235 17.57 1.59 4.78
C LEU A 235 18.07 2.11 6.15
N GLY A 236 17.20 2.36 7.10
CA GLY A 236 17.58 2.78 8.45
C GLY A 236 18.46 1.76 9.17
N ALA A 237 18.13 0.47 9.03
CA ALA A 237 18.94 -0.61 9.60
C ALA A 237 20.33 -0.69 8.96
N MET A 238 20.43 -0.54 7.62
CA MET A 238 21.71 -0.55 6.90
C MET A 238 22.60 0.63 7.29
N ASP A 239 22.04 1.83 7.40
CA ASP A 239 22.78 3.02 7.78
C ASP A 239 23.37 2.87 9.19
N THR A 240 22.57 2.43 10.15
CA THR A 240 23.02 2.16 11.51
C THR A 240 24.09 1.07 11.55
N ALA A 241 23.86 -0.06 10.89
CA ALA A 241 24.79 -1.16 10.86
C ALA A 241 26.17 -0.73 10.32
N ARG A 242 26.19 0.06 9.26
CA ARG A 242 27.40 0.56 8.61
C ARG A 242 28.10 1.66 9.42
N SER A 243 27.35 2.71 9.80
CA SER A 243 27.94 3.94 10.36
C SER A 243 28.29 3.83 11.84
N GLU A 244 27.50 3.10 12.63
CA GLU A 244 27.68 3.02 14.09
C GLU A 244 28.39 1.72 14.52
N PHE A 245 28.21 0.62 13.78
CA PHE A 245 28.75 -0.68 14.15
C PHE A 245 29.83 -1.20 13.20
N GLY A 246 30.14 -0.46 12.12
CA GLY A 246 31.16 -0.86 11.15
C GLY A 246 30.84 -2.18 10.41
N CYS A 247 29.58 -2.61 10.41
CA CYS A 247 29.15 -3.83 9.74
C CYS A 247 29.22 -3.67 8.21
N ARG A 248 29.84 -4.60 7.55
CA ARG A 248 29.80 -4.71 6.09
C ARG A 248 28.51 -5.40 5.68
N VAL A 249 27.77 -4.77 4.78
CA VAL A 249 26.57 -5.34 4.17
C VAL A 249 26.92 -5.76 2.74
N PRO A 250 26.79 -7.07 2.38
CA PRO A 250 26.13 -8.15 3.13
C PRO A 250 27.06 -9.03 4.00
N GLN A 251 28.37 -8.83 4.03
CA GLN A 251 29.34 -9.80 4.55
C GLN A 251 29.20 -10.11 6.05
N ASP A 252 28.89 -9.09 6.87
CA ASP A 252 28.72 -9.24 8.32
C ASP A 252 27.22 -9.30 8.70
N LEU A 253 26.36 -8.69 7.91
CA LEU A 253 24.90 -8.67 8.05
C LEU A 253 24.27 -8.38 6.69
N ALA A 254 23.61 -9.37 6.10
CA ALA A 254 22.76 -9.13 4.94
C ALA A 254 21.44 -8.44 5.36
N VAL A 255 20.93 -7.52 4.52
CA VAL A 255 19.68 -6.84 4.77
C VAL A 255 18.82 -6.92 3.52
N VAL A 256 17.56 -7.30 3.68
CA VAL A 256 16.58 -7.34 2.60
C VAL A 256 15.31 -6.60 2.99
N GLY A 257 14.62 -6.06 1.99
CA GLY A 257 13.42 -5.25 2.18
C GLY A 257 12.21 -5.78 1.43
N PHE A 258 11.23 -4.90 1.27
CA PHE A 258 9.98 -5.10 0.54
C PHE A 258 9.48 -3.74 0.07
N ASP A 259 8.97 -3.63 -1.15
CA ASP A 259 8.35 -2.50 -1.86
C ASP A 259 9.13 -2.02 -3.09
N ASN A 260 10.44 -2.27 -3.19
CA ASN A 260 11.31 -1.80 -4.27
C ASN A 260 11.30 -0.27 -4.46
N ILE A 261 11.49 0.48 -3.36
CA ILE A 261 11.57 1.95 -3.45
C ILE A 261 12.82 2.40 -4.22
N GLU A 262 12.73 3.50 -4.96
CA GLU A 262 13.80 4.04 -5.80
C GLU A 262 15.11 4.25 -5.02
N LEU A 263 15.03 4.81 -3.81
CA LEU A 263 16.20 5.04 -2.97
C LEU A 263 16.97 3.76 -2.66
N GLY A 264 16.26 2.64 -2.42
CA GLY A 264 16.85 1.33 -2.17
C GLY A 264 17.64 0.78 -3.35
N ALA A 265 17.30 1.18 -4.57
CA ALA A 265 18.00 0.77 -5.80
C ALA A 265 19.32 1.52 -6.04
N THR A 266 19.56 2.63 -5.34
CA THR A 266 20.78 3.43 -5.51
C THR A 266 22.05 2.65 -5.16
N PRO A 267 23.22 2.97 -5.73
CA PRO A 267 24.49 2.30 -5.43
C PRO A 267 24.86 2.31 -3.93
N THR A 268 24.42 3.31 -3.19
CA THR A 268 24.67 3.42 -1.75
C THR A 268 24.04 2.25 -0.98
N TYR A 269 22.83 1.85 -1.36
CA TYR A 269 22.12 0.77 -0.67
C TYR A 269 22.21 -0.55 -1.42
N GLY A 270 21.90 -0.55 -2.72
CA GLY A 270 21.85 -1.76 -3.52
C GLY A 270 20.96 -2.82 -2.86
N LEU A 271 19.79 -2.38 -2.35
CA LEU A 271 18.92 -3.18 -1.49
C LEU A 271 18.24 -4.29 -2.28
N THR A 272 18.48 -5.53 -1.89
CA THR A 272 17.69 -6.69 -2.32
C THR A 272 16.30 -6.58 -1.69
N THR A 273 15.26 -6.65 -2.52
CA THR A 273 13.89 -6.39 -2.06
C THR A 273 12.87 -7.21 -2.85
N TYR A 274 11.62 -7.16 -2.46
CA TYR A 274 10.51 -7.75 -3.21
C TYR A 274 9.62 -6.63 -3.76
N GLU A 275 9.45 -6.58 -5.07
CA GLU A 275 8.59 -5.59 -5.73
C GLU A 275 7.14 -6.05 -5.73
N GLN A 276 6.25 -5.20 -5.26
CA GLN A 276 4.82 -5.42 -5.33
C GLN A 276 4.30 -5.20 -6.76
N PRO A 277 3.28 -5.95 -7.21
CA PRO A 277 2.66 -5.78 -8.53
C PRO A 277 1.70 -4.57 -8.50
N THR A 278 2.24 -3.38 -8.21
CA THR A 278 1.45 -2.17 -7.90
C THR A 278 0.56 -1.76 -9.07
N TYR A 279 1.08 -1.82 -10.29
CA TYR A 279 0.33 -1.47 -11.49
C TYR A 279 -0.89 -2.38 -11.68
N GLU A 280 -0.70 -3.68 -11.54
CA GLU A 280 -1.76 -4.69 -11.67
C GLU A 280 -2.79 -4.57 -10.55
N MET A 281 -2.36 -4.28 -9.32
CA MET A 281 -3.26 -4.04 -8.18
C MET A 281 -4.14 -2.81 -8.43
N ILE A 282 -3.56 -1.71 -8.89
CA ILE A 282 -4.27 -0.47 -9.21
C ILE A 282 -5.28 -0.69 -10.35
N ASN A 283 -4.85 -1.32 -11.46
CA ASN A 283 -5.76 -1.63 -12.55
C ASN A 283 -6.94 -2.50 -12.09
N THR A 284 -6.67 -3.52 -11.30
CA THR A 284 -7.69 -4.40 -10.74
C THR A 284 -8.75 -3.62 -9.94
N ILE A 285 -8.32 -2.70 -9.06
CA ILE A 285 -9.26 -1.86 -8.30
C ILE A 285 -10.08 -0.95 -9.22
N VAL A 286 -9.44 -0.29 -10.18
CA VAL A 286 -10.12 0.63 -11.07
C VAL A 286 -11.11 -0.10 -11.98
N GLU A 287 -10.77 -1.28 -12.48
CA GLU A 287 -11.69 -2.16 -13.22
C GLU A 287 -12.91 -2.57 -12.38
N MET A 288 -12.73 -2.83 -11.10
CA MET A 288 -13.85 -3.13 -10.18
C MET A 288 -14.73 -1.90 -9.94
N ILE A 289 -14.13 -0.72 -9.75
CA ILE A 289 -14.84 0.54 -9.54
C ILE A 289 -15.69 0.90 -10.78
N THR A 290 -15.15 0.70 -11.99
CA THR A 290 -15.82 1.00 -13.25
C THR A 290 -16.81 -0.09 -13.71
N GLY A 291 -16.87 -1.21 -13.00
CA GLY A 291 -17.70 -2.36 -13.34
C GLY A 291 -17.18 -3.23 -14.51
N ALA A 292 -15.94 -2.99 -14.95
CA ALA A 292 -15.28 -3.81 -15.96
C ALA A 292 -14.86 -5.19 -15.43
N ARG A 293 -14.79 -5.33 -14.10
CA ARG A 293 -14.45 -6.56 -13.38
C ARG A 293 -15.39 -6.78 -12.20
N ALA A 294 -15.68 -8.04 -11.89
CA ALA A 294 -16.43 -8.41 -10.69
C ALA A 294 -15.65 -8.02 -9.41
N VAL A 295 -16.39 -7.59 -8.39
CA VAL A 295 -15.82 -7.19 -7.09
C VAL A 295 -15.49 -8.43 -6.28
N GLU A 296 -14.20 -8.70 -6.08
CA GLU A 296 -13.68 -9.86 -5.33
C GLU A 296 -12.32 -9.55 -4.71
N ALA A 297 -11.92 -10.32 -3.71
CA ALA A 297 -10.56 -10.23 -3.17
C ALA A 297 -9.56 -10.86 -4.16
N VAL A 298 -8.43 -10.16 -4.40
CA VAL A 298 -7.40 -10.60 -5.36
C VAL A 298 -6.02 -10.49 -4.74
N THR A 299 -5.25 -11.58 -4.83
CA THR A 299 -3.82 -11.57 -4.52
C THR A 299 -3.01 -11.78 -5.79
N LEU A 300 -2.01 -10.92 -6.01
CA LEU A 300 -1.20 -10.87 -7.21
C LEU A 300 0.27 -11.17 -6.91
N PRO A 301 0.97 -11.94 -7.77
CA PRO A 301 2.39 -12.17 -7.58
C PRO A 301 3.19 -10.91 -7.92
N GLY A 302 4.12 -10.54 -7.05
CA GLY A 302 5.19 -9.61 -7.37
C GLY A 302 6.45 -10.37 -7.81
N HIS A 303 7.62 -9.75 -7.68
CA HIS A 303 8.88 -10.42 -8.00
C HIS A 303 10.03 -10.00 -7.08
N LEU A 304 10.94 -10.94 -6.85
CA LEU A 304 12.17 -10.69 -6.12
C LEU A 304 13.13 -9.87 -7.00
N VAL A 305 13.74 -8.85 -6.41
CA VAL A 305 14.73 -7.98 -7.04
C VAL A 305 16.07 -8.13 -6.31
N PRO A 306 16.92 -9.09 -6.73
CA PRO A 306 18.24 -9.28 -6.14
C PRO A 306 19.16 -8.10 -6.42
N ARG A 307 19.89 -7.65 -5.39
CA ARG A 307 20.92 -6.63 -5.46
C ARG A 307 22.11 -6.97 -4.56
N LEU A 308 22.85 -5.95 -4.11
CA LEU A 308 24.14 -6.13 -3.42
C LEU A 308 24.00 -6.36 -1.91
N SER A 309 22.84 -6.11 -1.31
CA SER A 309 22.68 -6.18 0.16
C SER A 309 22.43 -7.58 0.71
N ALA A 310 22.23 -8.59 -0.17
CA ALA A 310 22.08 -9.99 0.22
C ALA A 310 22.45 -10.95 -0.92
#